data_b372c646de18f46a760fa515f988be25
#
_entry.id   b372c646de18f46a760fa515f988be25
#
_cell.length_a   1.000
_cell.length_b   1.000
_cell.length_c   1.000
_cell.angle_alpha   90.00
_cell.angle_beta   90.00
_cell.angle_gamma   90.00
#
_symmetry.space_group_name_H-M   'P 1'
#
loop_
_entity.id
_entity.type
_entity.pdbx_description
1 polymer ?
#
loop_
_entity_poly.entity_id
_entity_poly.type
_entity_poly.pdbx_seq_one_letter_code
_entity_poly.pdbx_strand_id
1 'polypeptide(L)'
;KKYWSNDDELQKIHDEFSENTISNFFLPLGIAPNFIIDKNNYTIPMATEESSVVAAACKSAKFWAKRGGFKTEIIDLIKTGQVHFKYDGAKEKIFKFFKQIKKRLISDCSEITKNMMERGGGILDIELIDKTNDIENYYQISSRFDTVDSMGANFINSCLEQYAKTFETEFLNSKFFEKDEKLEIIMSILSNYVPEC
;
A
#
# COMPACT_ATOMS: atom_id res chain seq x y z
N LYS A 1 -22.02 -6.10 27.32
CA LYS A 1 -23.15 -5.72 26.44
C LYS A 1 -23.65 -4.27 26.63
N LYS A 2 -23.10 -3.48 27.55
CA LYS A 2 -23.52 -2.08 27.79
C LYS A 2 -23.38 -1.16 26.56
N TYR A 3 -22.41 -1.42 25.72
CA TYR A 3 -22.07 -0.64 24.52
C TYR A 3 -22.50 -1.31 23.19
N TRP A 4 -23.30 -2.37 23.25
CA TRP A 4 -23.84 -3.00 22.06
C TRP A 4 -25.00 -2.13 21.51
N SER A 5 -25.19 -2.19 20.20
CA SER A 5 -26.36 -1.57 19.58
C SER A 5 -27.65 -2.29 20.02
N ASN A 6 -28.73 -1.54 20.13
CA ASN A 6 -30.06 -2.11 20.31
C ASN A 6 -30.67 -2.60 18.98
N ASP A 7 -30.01 -2.29 17.86
CA ASP A 7 -30.32 -2.74 16.52
C ASP A 7 -29.42 -3.95 16.21
N ASP A 8 -30.04 -5.11 16.10
CA ASP A 8 -29.34 -6.38 15.92
C ASP A 8 -28.63 -6.46 14.54
N GLU A 9 -29.20 -5.85 13.50
CA GLU A 9 -28.57 -5.81 12.16
C GLU A 9 -27.32 -4.94 12.18
N LEU A 10 -27.40 -3.75 12.81
CA LEU A 10 -26.26 -2.87 12.97
C LEU A 10 -25.17 -3.51 13.86
N GLN A 11 -25.57 -4.19 14.93
CA GLN A 11 -24.60 -4.88 15.79
C GLN A 11 -23.88 -6.01 15.03
N LYS A 12 -24.59 -6.77 14.20
CA LYS A 12 -23.98 -7.80 13.37
C LYS A 12 -22.93 -7.23 12.42
N ILE A 13 -23.19 -6.06 11.78
CA ILE A 13 -22.21 -5.37 10.96
C ILE A 13 -20.96 -5.01 11.78
N HIS A 14 -21.14 -4.48 13.00
CA HIS A 14 -20.02 -4.13 13.88
C HIS A 14 -19.20 -5.37 14.28
N ASP A 15 -19.85 -6.50 14.54
CA ASP A 15 -19.17 -7.75 14.90
C ASP A 15 -18.35 -8.34 13.74
N GLU A 16 -18.77 -8.04 12.50
CA GLU A 16 -18.09 -8.49 11.27
C GLU A 16 -16.91 -7.61 10.83
N PHE A 17 -16.71 -6.42 11.45
CA PHE A 17 -15.59 -5.53 11.14
C PHE A 17 -14.24 -6.05 11.63
N SER A 18 -14.23 -6.90 12.65
CA SER A 18 -13.01 -7.42 13.26
C SER A 18 -13.26 -8.80 13.86
N GLU A 19 -12.24 -9.62 13.89
CA GLU A 19 -12.27 -10.93 14.54
C GLU A 19 -12.37 -10.79 16.07
N ASN A 20 -13.05 -11.75 16.70
CA ASN A 20 -13.16 -11.88 18.17
C ASN A 20 -13.74 -10.62 18.86
N THR A 21 -14.68 -9.93 18.23
CA THR A 21 -15.33 -8.73 18.78
C THR A 21 -16.03 -9.08 20.12
N ILE A 22 -15.69 -8.35 21.18
CA ILE A 22 -16.26 -8.53 22.53
C ILE A 22 -17.23 -7.41 22.93
N SER A 23 -17.13 -6.26 22.28
CA SER A 23 -17.98 -5.08 22.52
C SER A 23 -17.71 -4.00 21.48
N ASN A 24 -18.61 -3.02 21.39
CA ASN A 24 -18.34 -1.78 20.66
C ASN A 24 -17.46 -0.85 21.50
N PHE A 25 -16.62 -0.06 20.84
CA PHE A 25 -15.85 1.01 21.45
C PHE A 25 -16.17 2.34 20.77
N PHE A 26 -16.67 3.32 21.53
CA PHE A 26 -17.10 4.61 21.00
C PHE A 26 -15.99 5.63 21.12
N LEU A 27 -15.64 6.26 20.00
CA LEU A 27 -14.74 7.41 19.93
C LEU A 27 -15.54 8.69 19.71
N PRO A 28 -15.18 9.81 20.36
CA PRO A 28 -15.78 11.11 20.07
C PRO A 28 -15.54 11.52 18.62
N LEU A 29 -16.57 11.97 17.93
CA LEU A 29 -16.48 12.60 16.62
C LEU A 29 -16.60 14.11 16.77
N GLY A 30 -15.49 14.81 16.60
CA GLY A 30 -15.43 16.26 16.61
C GLY A 30 -15.37 16.85 15.20
N ILE A 31 -15.39 18.18 15.10
CA ILE A 31 -15.20 18.91 13.84
C ILE A 31 -14.12 19.96 14.00
N ALA A 32 -13.28 20.11 12.98
CA ALA A 32 -12.28 21.17 12.88
C ALA A 32 -12.58 22.10 11.70
N PRO A 33 -13.13 23.29 11.94
CA PRO A 33 -13.44 24.27 10.90
C PRO A 33 -12.22 25.09 10.50
N ASN A 34 -12.42 25.98 9.49
CA ASN A 34 -11.47 26.96 8.99
C ASN A 34 -10.25 26.39 8.24
N PHE A 35 -10.35 25.19 7.71
CA PHE A 35 -9.35 24.69 6.79
C PHE A 35 -9.56 25.30 5.40
N ILE A 36 -8.80 26.35 5.10
CA ILE A 36 -8.76 26.92 3.74
C ILE A 36 -7.71 26.17 2.96
N ILE A 37 -8.15 25.36 1.99
CA ILE A 37 -7.30 24.55 1.11
C ILE A 37 -7.62 24.97 -0.33
N ASP A 38 -6.62 25.44 -1.05
CA ASP A 38 -6.76 25.95 -2.44
C ASP A 38 -7.93 26.93 -2.60
N LYS A 39 -8.03 27.88 -1.65
CA LYS A 39 -9.06 28.92 -1.54
C LYS A 39 -10.47 28.43 -1.14
N ASN A 40 -10.68 27.11 -1.02
CA ASN A 40 -11.95 26.55 -0.56
C ASN A 40 -11.93 26.36 0.96
N ASN A 41 -13.07 26.61 1.62
CA ASN A 41 -13.20 26.44 3.06
C ASN A 41 -13.80 25.07 3.38
N TYR A 42 -13.10 24.32 4.22
CA TYR A 42 -13.50 22.98 4.64
C TYR A 42 -13.70 22.92 6.15
N THR A 43 -14.65 22.09 6.56
CA THR A 43 -14.82 21.63 7.95
C THR A 43 -14.52 20.14 7.98
N ILE A 44 -13.51 19.76 8.74
CA ILE A 44 -12.98 18.40 8.75
C ILE A 44 -13.55 17.62 9.94
N PRO A 45 -14.27 16.51 9.74
CA PRO A 45 -14.64 15.61 10.82
C PRO A 45 -13.40 14.86 11.32
N MET A 46 -13.29 14.72 12.64
CA MET A 46 -12.15 14.09 13.30
C MET A 46 -12.62 13.15 14.41
N ALA A 47 -12.38 11.85 14.26
CA ALA A 47 -12.49 10.89 15.36
C ALA A 47 -11.13 10.80 16.06
N THR A 48 -11.10 10.94 17.38
CA THR A 48 -9.84 10.91 18.12
C THR A 48 -10.06 10.37 19.55
N GLU A 49 -9.10 9.61 20.01
CA GLU A 49 -9.02 9.09 21.38
C GLU A 49 -8.31 10.05 22.33
N GLU A 50 -7.66 11.09 21.83
CA GLU A 50 -6.87 12.02 22.61
C GLU A 50 -7.54 13.40 22.72
N SER A 51 -7.48 13.98 23.93
CA SER A 51 -7.96 15.35 24.15
C SER A 51 -7.08 16.38 23.45
N SER A 52 -7.66 17.54 23.14
CA SER A 52 -6.97 18.70 22.56
C SER A 52 -6.50 18.57 21.09
N VAL A 53 -6.54 17.41 20.46
CA VAL A 53 -6.14 17.21 19.05
C VAL A 53 -7.03 18.04 18.13
N VAL A 54 -8.36 17.97 18.30
CA VAL A 54 -9.31 18.78 17.50
C VAL A 54 -9.09 20.27 17.74
N ALA A 55 -8.86 20.67 18.99
CA ALA A 55 -8.58 22.06 19.33
C ALA A 55 -7.26 22.56 18.70
N ALA A 56 -6.22 21.75 18.69
CA ALA A 56 -4.94 22.06 18.07
C ALA A 56 -5.09 22.20 16.54
N ALA A 57 -5.83 21.29 15.90
CA ALA A 57 -6.16 21.37 14.47
C ALA A 57 -6.94 22.65 14.13
N CYS A 58 -7.97 22.99 14.92
CA CYS A 58 -8.72 24.24 14.76
C CYS A 58 -7.84 25.48 14.90
N LYS A 59 -6.95 25.50 15.89
CA LYS A 59 -6.01 26.61 16.12
C LYS A 59 -5.05 26.77 14.94
N SER A 60 -4.50 25.70 14.45
CA SER A 60 -3.62 25.68 13.28
C SER A 60 -4.36 26.13 12.02
N ALA A 61 -5.54 25.58 11.75
CA ALA A 61 -6.37 25.98 10.61
C ALA A 61 -6.67 27.48 10.62
N LYS A 62 -7.10 28.02 11.77
CA LYS A 62 -7.37 29.47 11.95
C LYS A 62 -6.10 30.34 11.74
N PHE A 63 -4.94 29.85 12.18
CA PHE A 63 -3.68 30.54 11.99
C PHE A 63 -3.33 30.65 10.50
N TRP A 64 -3.42 29.54 9.76
CA TRP A 64 -3.08 29.50 8.35
C TRP A 64 -4.16 30.15 7.47
N ALA A 65 -5.44 30.06 7.82
CA ALA A 65 -6.53 30.73 7.10
C ALA A 65 -6.26 32.22 6.88
N LYS A 66 -5.75 32.92 7.93
CA LYS A 66 -5.40 34.34 7.86
C LYS A 66 -4.14 34.63 7.01
N ARG A 67 -3.42 33.60 6.56
CA ARG A 67 -2.17 33.69 5.81
C ARG A 67 -2.28 33.09 4.40
N GLY A 68 -3.51 32.89 3.92
CA GLY A 68 -3.79 32.37 2.57
C GLY A 68 -4.14 30.88 2.55
N GLY A 69 -4.18 30.22 3.71
CA GLY A 69 -4.56 28.81 3.81
C GLY A 69 -3.44 27.85 3.40
N PHE A 70 -3.84 26.63 3.06
CA PHE A 70 -2.97 25.57 2.53
C PHE A 70 -3.08 25.57 1.01
N LYS A 71 -1.98 25.21 0.36
CA LYS A 71 -1.93 24.96 -1.08
C LYS A 71 -1.54 23.51 -1.31
N THR A 72 -2.20 22.87 -2.25
CA THR A 72 -1.92 21.49 -2.63
C THR A 72 -1.56 21.38 -4.11
N GLU A 73 -0.70 20.46 -4.42
CA GLU A 73 -0.32 20.10 -5.79
C GLU A 73 -0.25 18.58 -5.87
N ILE A 74 -1.00 18.01 -6.79
CA ILE A 74 -0.95 16.57 -7.05
C ILE A 74 0.10 16.36 -8.14
N ILE A 75 1.21 15.71 -7.79
CA ILE A 75 2.30 15.40 -8.72
C ILE A 75 1.91 14.20 -9.56
N ASP A 76 1.51 13.10 -8.91
CA ASP A 76 1.05 11.88 -9.55
C ASP A 76 0.21 11.03 -8.58
N LEU A 77 -0.41 9.95 -9.09
CA LEU A 77 -1.21 8.99 -8.31
C LEU A 77 -0.49 7.63 -8.17
N ILE A 78 0.77 7.56 -8.55
CA ILE A 78 1.55 6.33 -8.60
C ILE A 78 1.91 5.87 -7.19
N LYS A 79 1.57 4.62 -6.89
CA LYS A 79 1.93 3.93 -5.66
C LYS A 79 2.97 2.85 -5.94
N THR A 80 3.78 2.59 -4.95
CA THR A 80 4.88 1.63 -5.06
C THR A 80 4.68 0.49 -4.06
N GLY A 81 5.03 -0.72 -4.49
CA GLY A 81 5.11 -1.87 -3.62
C GLY A 81 6.30 -2.74 -3.98
N GLN A 82 6.78 -3.53 -3.03
CA GLN A 82 7.96 -4.37 -3.24
C GLN A 82 7.74 -5.81 -2.81
N VAL A 83 8.37 -6.72 -3.56
CA VAL A 83 8.71 -8.06 -3.08
C VAL A 83 10.16 -8.04 -2.64
N HIS A 84 10.41 -8.29 -1.38
CA HIS A 84 11.74 -8.33 -0.80
C HIS A 84 12.22 -9.78 -0.73
N PHE A 85 13.42 -10.05 -1.19
CA PHE A 85 13.99 -11.40 -1.18
C PHE A 85 15.50 -11.40 -1.03
N LYS A 86 16.04 -12.54 -0.58
CA LYS A 86 17.46 -12.85 -0.59
C LYS A 86 17.78 -13.83 -1.69
N TYR A 87 18.95 -13.67 -2.27
CA TYR A 87 19.52 -14.62 -3.24
C TYR A 87 21.04 -14.65 -3.06
N ASP A 88 21.61 -15.85 -2.84
CA ASP A 88 23.01 -16.06 -2.49
C ASP A 88 23.94 -16.35 -3.68
N GLY A 89 23.40 -16.36 -4.90
CA GLY A 89 24.20 -16.56 -6.12
C GLY A 89 24.69 -15.26 -6.77
N ALA A 90 25.20 -15.38 -7.98
CA ALA A 90 25.75 -14.24 -8.72
C ALA A 90 24.67 -13.21 -9.12
N LYS A 91 24.92 -11.94 -8.84
CA LYS A 91 24.02 -10.81 -9.14
C LYS A 91 23.56 -10.80 -10.61
N GLU A 92 24.48 -10.96 -11.56
CA GLU A 92 24.18 -10.94 -12.99
C GLU A 92 23.18 -12.05 -13.38
N LYS A 93 23.22 -13.17 -12.66
CA LYS A 93 22.34 -14.31 -12.87
C LYS A 93 20.89 -13.98 -12.51
N ILE A 94 20.67 -13.43 -11.33
CA ILE A 94 19.31 -13.06 -10.89
C ILE A 94 18.71 -11.93 -11.74
N PHE A 95 19.52 -10.95 -12.16
CA PHE A 95 19.07 -9.89 -13.08
C PHE A 95 18.69 -10.42 -14.47
N LYS A 96 19.48 -11.35 -15.01
CA LYS A 96 19.16 -12.00 -16.29
C LYS A 96 17.89 -12.83 -16.19
N PHE A 97 17.75 -13.59 -15.13
CA PHE A 97 16.55 -14.38 -14.84
C PHE A 97 15.30 -13.48 -14.74
N PHE A 98 15.37 -12.42 -13.93
CA PHE A 98 14.27 -11.47 -13.80
C PHE A 98 13.82 -10.90 -15.16
N LYS A 99 14.77 -10.52 -16.01
CA LYS A 99 14.46 -10.01 -17.36
C LYS A 99 13.70 -11.04 -18.20
N GLN A 100 14.05 -12.34 -18.08
CA GLN A 100 13.38 -13.42 -18.81
C GLN A 100 11.93 -13.61 -18.38
N ILE A 101 11.66 -13.52 -17.08
CA ILE A 101 10.32 -13.79 -16.53
C ILE A 101 9.47 -12.53 -16.27
N LYS A 102 10.02 -11.33 -16.46
CA LYS A 102 9.33 -10.04 -16.20
C LYS A 102 7.92 -10.00 -16.80
N LYS A 103 7.77 -10.42 -18.06
CA LYS A 103 6.46 -10.45 -18.74
C LYS A 103 5.49 -11.43 -18.09
N ARG A 104 6.01 -12.57 -17.62
CA ARG A 104 5.21 -13.59 -16.95
C ARG A 104 4.73 -13.11 -15.59
N LEU A 105 5.58 -12.45 -14.81
CA LEU A 105 5.19 -11.85 -13.53
C LEU A 105 3.96 -10.94 -13.70
N ILE A 106 3.96 -10.09 -14.72
CA ILE A 106 2.84 -9.19 -15.01
C ILE A 106 1.62 -9.98 -15.51
N SER A 107 1.78 -10.93 -16.43
CA SER A 107 0.66 -11.67 -17.00
C SER A 107 -0.05 -12.56 -16.00
N ASP A 108 0.66 -13.11 -15.02
CA ASP A 108 0.08 -13.95 -13.98
C ASP A 108 -0.81 -13.13 -13.00
N CYS A 109 -0.73 -11.80 -13.06
CA CYS A 109 -1.62 -10.90 -12.33
C CYS A 109 -2.89 -10.50 -13.11
N SER A 110 -3.13 -11.01 -14.30
CA SER A 110 -4.22 -10.57 -15.20
C SER A 110 -5.60 -10.58 -14.54
N GLU A 111 -5.94 -11.64 -13.80
CA GLU A 111 -7.22 -11.74 -13.09
C GLU A 111 -7.32 -10.73 -11.93
N ILE A 112 -6.20 -10.50 -11.21
CA ILE A 112 -6.13 -9.54 -10.11
C ILE A 112 -6.28 -8.11 -10.62
N THR A 113 -5.69 -7.81 -11.78
CA THR A 113 -5.64 -6.46 -12.34
C THR A 113 -6.89 -6.06 -13.13
N LYS A 114 -7.72 -7.01 -13.54
CA LYS A 114 -8.87 -6.81 -14.44
C LYS A 114 -9.74 -5.62 -14.03
N ASN A 115 -10.29 -5.64 -12.82
CA ASN A 115 -11.19 -4.58 -12.34
C ASN A 115 -10.49 -3.22 -12.19
N MET A 116 -9.19 -3.20 -11.90
CA MET A 116 -8.41 -1.96 -11.82
C MET A 116 -8.14 -1.39 -13.20
N MET A 117 -7.82 -2.24 -14.17
CA MET A 117 -7.62 -1.84 -15.57
C MET A 117 -8.90 -1.31 -16.21
N GLU A 118 -10.06 -1.89 -15.91
CA GLU A 118 -11.37 -1.40 -16.38
C GLU A 118 -11.66 0.03 -15.86
N ARG A 119 -11.07 0.42 -14.72
CA ARG A 119 -11.16 1.78 -14.16
C ARG A 119 -10.06 2.72 -14.65
N GLY A 120 -9.15 2.24 -15.49
CA GLY A 120 -8.05 3.03 -16.06
C GLY A 120 -6.73 2.97 -15.28
N GLY A 121 -6.65 2.20 -14.20
CA GLY A 121 -5.42 1.96 -13.43
C GLY A 121 -4.73 0.64 -13.79
N GLY A 122 -3.85 0.17 -12.92
CA GLY A 122 -3.18 -1.13 -13.05
C GLY A 122 -1.69 -1.09 -12.74
N ILE A 123 -0.97 -2.12 -13.19
CA ILE A 123 0.48 -2.22 -13.09
C ILE A 123 1.11 -1.36 -14.17
N LEU A 124 1.96 -0.41 -13.79
CA LEU A 124 2.68 0.46 -14.73
C LEU A 124 4.01 -0.15 -15.17
N ASP A 125 4.81 -0.59 -14.22
CA ASP A 125 6.09 -1.25 -14.46
C ASP A 125 6.57 -2.03 -13.25
N ILE A 126 7.51 -2.94 -13.47
CA ILE A 126 8.26 -3.66 -12.44
C ILE A 126 9.74 -3.64 -12.76
N GLU A 127 10.57 -3.52 -11.73
CA GLU A 127 12.02 -3.54 -11.86
C GLU A 127 12.68 -4.31 -10.73
N LEU A 128 13.88 -4.84 -10.99
CA LEU A 128 14.70 -5.49 -9.97
C LEU A 128 15.71 -4.48 -9.44
N ILE A 129 15.68 -4.26 -8.14
CA ILE A 129 16.58 -3.34 -7.43
C ILE A 129 17.60 -4.15 -6.62
N ASP A 130 18.86 -3.80 -6.78
CA ASP A 130 19.95 -4.32 -5.96
C ASP A 130 20.07 -3.52 -4.67
N LYS A 131 19.98 -4.22 -3.56
CA LYS A 131 20.16 -3.70 -2.20
C LYS A 131 21.32 -4.35 -1.46
N THR A 132 22.20 -5.04 -2.19
CA THR A 132 23.32 -5.76 -1.58
C THR A 132 24.36 -4.87 -0.91
N ASN A 133 24.39 -3.57 -1.25
CA ASN A 133 25.22 -2.58 -0.54
C ASN A 133 24.68 -2.27 0.87
N ASP A 134 23.38 -2.42 1.09
CA ASP A 134 22.72 -2.13 2.36
C ASP A 134 22.62 -3.41 3.23
N ILE A 135 22.26 -4.52 2.61
CA ILE A 135 22.06 -5.82 3.25
C ILE A 135 22.58 -6.91 2.33
N GLU A 136 23.42 -7.79 2.84
CA GLU A 136 24.02 -8.89 2.07
C GLU A 136 22.95 -9.76 1.40
N ASN A 137 23.15 -10.05 0.11
CA ASN A 137 22.29 -10.90 -0.72
C ASN A 137 20.85 -10.38 -0.89
N TYR A 138 20.58 -9.09 -0.64
CA TYR A 138 19.24 -8.54 -0.58
C TYR A 138 18.85 -7.80 -1.86
N TYR A 139 17.65 -8.13 -2.36
CA TYR A 139 17.07 -7.58 -3.58
C TYR A 139 15.60 -7.24 -3.39
N GLN A 140 15.08 -6.40 -4.27
CA GLN A 140 13.67 -6.02 -4.30
C GLN A 140 13.14 -6.09 -5.74
N ILE A 141 12.00 -6.76 -5.94
CA ILE A 141 11.17 -6.48 -7.12
C ILE A 141 10.30 -5.29 -6.75
N SER A 142 10.60 -4.13 -7.30
CA SER A 142 9.82 -2.90 -7.10
C SER A 142 8.80 -2.77 -8.22
N SER A 143 7.55 -2.48 -7.87
CA SER A 143 6.47 -2.31 -8.82
C SER A 143 5.77 -0.99 -8.60
N ARG A 144 5.41 -0.34 -9.70
CA ARG A 144 4.66 0.91 -9.74
C ARG A 144 3.24 0.63 -10.21
N PHE A 145 2.28 1.21 -9.52
CA PHE A 145 0.85 0.99 -9.74
C PHE A 145 0.11 2.31 -9.86
N ASP A 146 -0.81 2.38 -10.81
CA ASP A 146 -1.87 3.37 -10.79
C ASP A 146 -3.12 2.74 -10.17
N THR A 147 -3.59 3.30 -9.07
CA THR A 147 -4.78 2.82 -8.34
C THR A 147 -5.98 3.76 -8.49
N VAL A 148 -5.88 4.70 -9.42
CA VAL A 148 -6.88 5.74 -9.64
C VAL A 148 -7.21 6.45 -8.33
N ASP A 149 -8.47 6.59 -7.94
CA ASP A 149 -8.90 7.26 -6.70
C ASP A 149 -8.82 6.39 -5.45
N SER A 150 -8.40 5.11 -5.58
CA SER A 150 -8.36 4.21 -4.44
C SER A 150 -6.99 4.21 -3.74
N MET A 151 -6.96 3.89 -2.44
CA MET A 151 -5.71 3.59 -1.74
C MET A 151 -5.00 2.39 -2.35
N GLY A 152 -5.76 1.39 -2.81
CA GLY A 152 -5.29 0.25 -3.58
C GLY A 152 -4.48 -0.79 -2.81
N ALA A 153 -4.44 -0.75 -1.47
CA ALA A 153 -3.55 -1.63 -0.70
C ALA A 153 -3.77 -3.12 -0.96
N ASN A 154 -5.02 -3.59 -0.90
CA ASN A 154 -5.32 -5.00 -1.16
C ASN A 154 -4.96 -5.41 -2.60
N PHE A 155 -5.26 -4.55 -3.58
CA PHE A 155 -4.91 -4.77 -4.98
C PHE A 155 -3.40 -4.90 -5.16
N ILE A 156 -2.62 -3.96 -4.61
CA ILE A 156 -1.17 -3.94 -4.70
C ILE A 156 -0.58 -5.17 -4.01
N ASN A 157 -0.99 -5.46 -2.78
CA ASN A 157 -0.49 -6.62 -2.03
C ASN A 157 -0.78 -7.93 -2.76
N SER A 158 -1.98 -8.11 -3.32
CA SER A 158 -2.32 -9.32 -4.10
C SER A 158 -1.43 -9.47 -5.35
N CYS A 159 -1.11 -8.38 -6.05
CA CYS A 159 -0.17 -8.41 -7.16
C CYS A 159 1.24 -8.80 -6.71
N LEU A 160 1.71 -8.22 -5.59
CA LEU A 160 3.04 -8.51 -5.06
C LEU A 160 3.18 -9.95 -4.56
N GLU A 161 2.15 -10.48 -3.91
CA GLU A 161 2.09 -11.89 -3.49
C GLU A 161 2.11 -12.82 -4.71
N GLN A 162 1.40 -12.46 -5.78
CA GLN A 162 1.45 -13.22 -7.03
C GLN A 162 2.84 -13.16 -7.67
N TYR A 163 3.51 -12.00 -7.66
CA TYR A 163 4.90 -11.89 -8.13
C TYR A 163 5.83 -12.81 -7.33
N ALA A 164 5.74 -12.78 -6.01
CA ALA A 164 6.56 -13.62 -5.14
C ALA A 164 6.38 -15.10 -5.47
N LYS A 165 5.12 -15.54 -5.56
CA LYS A 165 4.76 -16.92 -5.89
C LYS A 165 5.29 -17.35 -7.27
N THR A 166 5.07 -16.52 -8.30
CA THR A 166 5.55 -16.81 -9.66
C THR A 166 7.07 -16.81 -9.70
N PHE A 167 7.72 -15.83 -9.07
CA PHE A 167 9.17 -15.70 -9.06
C PHE A 167 9.85 -16.89 -8.39
N GLU A 168 9.37 -17.32 -7.23
CA GLU A 168 9.86 -18.49 -6.52
C GLU A 168 9.63 -19.79 -7.32
N THR A 169 8.42 -19.95 -7.87
CA THR A 169 8.08 -21.13 -8.69
C THR A 169 8.98 -21.23 -9.92
N GLU A 170 9.21 -20.14 -10.64
CA GLU A 170 10.06 -20.10 -11.81
C GLU A 170 11.53 -20.32 -11.45
N PHE A 171 11.98 -19.81 -10.30
CA PHE A 171 13.34 -20.05 -9.80
C PHE A 171 13.55 -21.54 -9.55
N LEU A 172 12.66 -22.19 -8.82
CA LEU A 172 12.75 -23.62 -8.48
C LEU A 172 12.69 -24.55 -9.72
N ASN A 173 11.92 -24.17 -10.73
CA ASN A 173 11.75 -24.94 -11.96
C ASN A 173 12.83 -24.64 -13.01
N SER A 174 13.65 -23.63 -12.81
CA SER A 174 14.65 -23.20 -13.77
C SER A 174 15.91 -24.07 -13.70
N LYS A 175 16.40 -24.47 -14.86
CA LYS A 175 17.74 -25.07 -14.99
C LYS A 175 18.88 -24.04 -15.05
N PHE A 176 18.54 -22.78 -14.85
CA PHE A 176 19.48 -21.66 -14.92
C PHE A 176 20.33 -21.52 -13.66
N PHE A 177 19.80 -22.03 -12.53
CA PHE A 177 20.45 -21.95 -11.22
C PHE A 177 21.10 -23.27 -10.82
N GLU A 178 22.16 -23.18 -10.03
CA GLU A 178 22.80 -24.35 -9.42
C GLU A 178 21.94 -24.88 -8.26
N LYS A 179 22.14 -26.14 -7.89
CA LYS A 179 21.32 -26.78 -6.84
C LYS A 179 21.54 -26.21 -5.44
N ASP A 180 22.65 -25.56 -5.21
CA ASP A 180 23.05 -24.95 -3.95
C ASP A 180 22.67 -23.46 -3.87
N GLU A 181 22.32 -22.83 -4.99
CA GLU A 181 21.81 -21.44 -4.98
C GLU A 181 20.41 -21.38 -4.37
N LYS A 182 20.22 -20.45 -3.46
CA LYS A 182 18.97 -20.26 -2.70
C LYS A 182 18.36 -18.92 -2.95
N LEU A 183 17.05 -18.95 -3.05
CA LEU A 183 16.20 -17.76 -3.07
C LEU A 183 15.20 -17.86 -1.91
N GLU A 184 15.09 -16.79 -1.14
CA GLU A 184 14.19 -16.71 0.01
C GLU A 184 13.34 -15.42 -0.10
N ILE A 185 12.03 -15.57 -0.25
CA ILE A 185 11.10 -14.45 -0.18
C ILE A 185 10.95 -14.01 1.28
N ILE A 186 11.22 -12.75 1.56
CA ILE A 186 11.12 -12.17 2.91
C ILE A 186 9.74 -11.59 3.16
N MET A 187 9.24 -10.75 2.24
CA MET A 187 7.94 -10.13 2.33
C MET A 187 7.47 -9.57 0.99
N SER A 188 6.16 -9.38 0.88
CA SER A 188 5.50 -8.69 -0.24
C SER A 188 4.59 -7.63 0.33
N ILE A 189 4.88 -6.33 0.12
CA ILE A 189 4.18 -5.27 0.81
C ILE A 189 4.10 -3.97 0.01
N LEU A 190 2.96 -3.28 0.13
CA LEU A 190 2.80 -1.89 -0.28
C LEU A 190 3.81 -1.01 0.48
N SER A 191 4.51 -0.15 -0.24
CA SER A 191 5.44 0.81 0.36
C SER A 191 4.69 1.98 1.01
N ASN A 192 5.15 2.39 2.19
CA ASN A 192 4.74 3.67 2.79
C ASN A 192 5.51 4.86 2.18
N TYR A 193 6.59 4.60 1.48
CA TYR A 193 7.35 5.61 0.75
C TYR A 193 6.87 5.64 -0.70
N VAL A 194 6.12 6.67 -1.04
CA VAL A 194 5.52 6.90 -2.37
C VAL A 194 5.88 8.29 -2.87
N PRO A 195 7.12 8.48 -3.35
CA PRO A 195 7.65 9.80 -3.70
C PRO A 195 6.93 10.47 -4.86
N GLU A 196 6.21 9.69 -5.66
CA GLU A 196 5.45 10.18 -6.82
C GLU A 196 3.98 10.49 -6.50
N CYS A 197 3.56 10.25 -5.23
CA CYS A 197 2.15 10.42 -4.84
C CYS A 197 1.90 11.69 -4.00
#